data_8ab67f698e06c9b6f82fbc0460160d26
#
_entry.id   8ab67f698e06c9b6f82fbc0460160d26
#
_cell.length_a   1.000
_cell.length_b   1.000
_cell.length_c   1.000
_cell.angle_alpha   90.00
_cell.angle_beta   90.00
_cell.angle_gamma   90.00
#
_symmetry.space_group_name_H-M   'P 1'
#
loop_
_entity.id
_entity.type
_entity.pdbx_description
1 polymer ?
#
loop_
_entity_poly.entity_id
_entity_poly.type
_entity_poly.pdbx_seq_one_letter_code
_entity_poly.pdbx_strand_id
1 'polypeptide(L)'
;IEAAIPYSGQADRWRPELRERYAYDLRQCDYQTLVQETYTPGCMMRRNRYMVDASRILIAAFDGRPGGTARTLEYAAQRRLEIIQIPIDRAPVGI
;
A
#
# COMPACT_ATOMS: atom_id res chain seq x y z
N ILE A 1 10.40 -8.79 -6.81
CA ILE A 1 9.45 -7.86 -6.13
C ILE A 1 8.63 -7.13 -7.17
N GLU A 2 7.35 -7.08 -6.95
CA GLU A 2 6.39 -6.35 -7.79
C GLU A 2 5.94 -5.09 -7.08
N ALA A 3 5.97 -3.94 -7.80
CA ALA A 3 5.35 -2.71 -7.31
C ALA A 3 3.93 -2.61 -7.88
N ALA A 4 2.94 -2.53 -6.98
CA ALA A 4 1.54 -2.34 -7.37
C ALA A 4 1.20 -0.85 -7.26
N ILE A 5 1.00 -0.20 -8.41
CA ILE A 5 0.80 1.24 -8.50
C ILE A 5 -0.69 1.52 -8.66
N PRO A 6 -1.32 2.30 -7.74
CA PRO A 6 -2.76 2.51 -7.80
C PRO A 6 -3.21 3.31 -9.02
N TYR A 7 -2.44 4.34 -9.42
CA TYR A 7 -2.68 5.12 -10.64
C TYR A 7 -1.39 5.83 -11.05
N SER A 8 -1.28 6.21 -12.31
CA SER A 8 -0.01 6.66 -12.89
C SER A 8 0.54 7.95 -12.28
N GLY A 9 -0.30 8.85 -11.81
CA GLY A 9 0.11 10.13 -11.23
C GLY A 9 0.28 10.12 -9.72
N GLN A 10 0.43 8.98 -9.09
CA GLN A 10 0.43 8.88 -7.62
C GLN A 10 1.42 9.83 -6.95
N ALA A 11 2.61 9.96 -7.48
CA ALA A 11 3.68 10.73 -6.85
C ALA A 11 3.82 12.16 -7.41
N ASP A 12 2.97 12.59 -8.33
CA ASP A 12 3.15 13.84 -9.06
C ASP A 12 3.19 15.08 -8.17
N ARG A 13 2.45 15.06 -7.06
CA ARG A 13 2.36 16.20 -6.13
C ARG A 13 3.20 16.01 -4.87
N TRP A 14 4.02 14.99 -4.83
CA TRP A 14 4.88 14.77 -3.67
C TRP A 14 6.08 15.71 -3.70
N ARG A 15 6.69 15.91 -2.53
CA ARG A 15 7.94 16.67 -2.45
C ARG A 15 9.02 16.04 -3.33
N PRO A 16 9.94 16.84 -3.91
CA PRO A 16 10.99 16.29 -4.79
C PRO A 16 11.78 15.13 -4.20
N GLU A 17 12.13 15.20 -2.90
CA GLU A 17 12.88 14.14 -2.24
C GLU A 17 12.09 12.83 -2.18
N LEU A 18 10.79 12.92 -1.92
CA LEU A 18 9.92 11.74 -1.89
C LEU A 18 9.69 11.18 -3.28
N ARG A 19 9.58 12.04 -4.29
CA ARG A 19 9.47 11.59 -5.68
C ARG A 19 10.71 10.88 -6.15
N GLU A 20 11.89 11.37 -5.78
CA GLU A 20 13.15 10.71 -6.09
C GLU A 20 13.23 9.35 -5.42
N ARG A 21 12.85 9.26 -4.16
CA ARG A 21 12.82 7.99 -3.43
C ARG A 21 11.84 7.01 -4.06
N TYR A 22 10.67 7.48 -4.44
CA TYR A 22 9.68 6.67 -5.12
C TYR A 22 10.22 6.12 -6.44
N ALA A 23 10.83 6.96 -7.26
CA ALA A 23 11.42 6.53 -8.52
C ALA A 23 12.55 5.53 -8.31
N TYR A 24 13.40 5.75 -7.30
CA TYR A 24 14.46 4.82 -6.94
C TYR A 24 13.89 3.46 -6.54
N ASP A 25 12.90 3.45 -5.65
CA ASP A 25 12.30 2.20 -5.17
C ASP A 25 11.64 1.43 -6.32
N LEU A 26 10.97 2.12 -7.25
CA LEU A 26 10.39 1.49 -8.44
C LEU A 26 11.46 0.81 -9.30
N ARG A 27 12.62 1.44 -9.47
CA ARG A 27 13.71 0.85 -10.25
C ARG A 27 14.30 -0.40 -9.59
N GLN A 28 14.14 -0.56 -8.28
CA GLN A 28 14.61 -1.75 -7.57
C GLN A 28 13.65 -2.93 -7.66
N CYS A 29 12.42 -2.69 -8.11
CA CYS A 29 11.43 -3.76 -8.28
C CYS A 29 11.68 -4.54 -9.57
N ASP A 30 11.37 -5.82 -9.55
CA ASP A 30 11.53 -6.68 -10.74
C ASP A 30 10.53 -6.28 -11.83
N TYR A 31 9.32 -5.88 -11.46
CA TYR A 31 8.34 -5.35 -12.39
C TYR A 31 7.32 -4.48 -11.66
N GLN A 32 6.56 -3.75 -12.45
CA GLN A 32 5.56 -2.81 -11.97
C GLN A 32 4.20 -3.16 -12.58
N THR A 33 3.16 -3.08 -11.78
CA THR A 33 1.79 -3.28 -12.24
C THR A 33 0.99 -2.01 -11.98
N LEU A 34 0.46 -1.41 -13.04
CA LEU A 34 -0.43 -0.26 -12.94
C LEU A 34 -1.86 -0.76 -12.82
N VAL A 35 -2.48 -0.57 -11.65
CA VAL A 35 -3.81 -1.10 -11.38
C VAL A 35 -4.86 -0.33 -12.16
N GLN A 36 -4.72 0.99 -12.27
CA GLN A 36 -5.53 1.82 -13.15
C GLN A 36 -4.76 3.06 -13.59
N GLU A 37 -5.18 3.68 -14.69
CA GLU A 37 -4.40 4.79 -15.27
C GLU A 37 -4.60 6.10 -14.52
N THR A 38 -5.82 6.39 -14.11
CA THR A 38 -6.16 7.68 -13.49
C THR A 38 -6.72 7.50 -12.10
N TYR A 39 -6.60 8.57 -11.29
CA TYR A 39 -7.17 8.57 -9.95
C TYR A 39 -8.69 8.48 -9.99
N THR A 40 -9.23 7.60 -9.12
CA THR A 40 -10.65 7.56 -8.81
C THR A 40 -10.81 7.31 -7.32
N PRO A 41 -11.93 7.70 -6.69
CA PRO A 41 -12.19 7.30 -5.31
C PRO A 41 -12.13 5.78 -5.17
N GLY A 42 -11.43 5.29 -4.16
CA GLY A 42 -11.27 3.85 -3.95
C GLY A 42 -10.12 3.20 -4.70
N CYS A 43 -9.34 3.94 -5.52
CA CYS A 43 -8.22 3.35 -6.26
C CYS A 43 -7.16 2.74 -5.34
N MET A 44 -6.92 3.36 -4.18
CA MET A 44 -5.95 2.82 -3.21
C MET A 44 -6.41 1.48 -2.66
N MET A 45 -7.71 1.34 -2.35
CA MET A 45 -8.24 0.08 -1.87
C MET A 45 -8.25 -0.99 -2.96
N ARG A 46 -8.50 -0.61 -4.19
CA ARG A 46 -8.39 -1.51 -5.34
C ARG A 46 -6.96 -2.04 -5.46
N ARG A 47 -5.96 -1.18 -5.33
CA ARG A 47 -4.56 -1.58 -5.33
C ARG A 47 -4.27 -2.54 -4.17
N ASN A 48 -4.79 -2.24 -2.97
CA ASN A 48 -4.57 -3.09 -1.81
C ASN A 48 -5.20 -4.47 -2.00
N ARG A 49 -6.39 -4.55 -2.59
CA ARG A 49 -7.03 -5.84 -2.91
C ARG A 49 -6.23 -6.62 -3.94
N TYR A 50 -5.68 -5.94 -4.94
CA TYR A 50 -4.80 -6.59 -5.91
C TYR A 50 -3.61 -7.24 -5.21
N MET A 51 -2.96 -6.53 -4.30
CA MET A 51 -1.83 -7.06 -3.56
C MET A 51 -2.21 -8.28 -2.71
N VAL A 52 -3.34 -8.21 -2.03
CA VAL A 52 -3.84 -9.33 -1.22
C VAL A 52 -4.13 -10.54 -2.10
N ASP A 53 -4.83 -10.34 -3.22
CA ASP A 53 -5.20 -11.44 -4.12
C ASP A 53 -3.97 -12.12 -4.74
N ALA A 54 -2.87 -11.40 -4.88
CA ALA A 54 -1.62 -11.92 -5.42
C ALA A 54 -0.68 -12.50 -4.36
N SER A 55 -1.11 -12.55 -3.10
CA SER A 55 -0.24 -12.90 -1.97
C SER A 55 -0.79 -14.07 -1.17
N ARG A 56 0.09 -14.71 -0.38
CA ARG A 56 -0.28 -15.76 0.59
C ARG A 56 -0.14 -15.25 2.01
N ILE A 57 0.75 -14.28 2.22
CA ILE A 57 1.08 -13.74 3.53
C ILE A 57 0.97 -12.22 3.43
N LEU A 58 0.29 -11.62 4.37
CA LEU A 58 0.25 -10.16 4.51
C LEU A 58 1.00 -9.77 5.77
N ILE A 59 1.99 -8.88 5.61
CA ILE A 59 2.71 -8.27 6.73
C ILE A 59 2.22 -6.83 6.82
N ALA A 60 1.63 -6.45 7.94
CA ALA A 60 1.05 -5.13 8.09
C ALA A 60 1.52 -4.46 9.37
N ALA A 61 2.05 -3.24 9.24
CA ALA A 61 2.30 -2.36 10.37
C ALA A 61 0.99 -1.64 10.68
N PHE A 62 0.46 -1.81 11.89
CA PHE A 62 -0.91 -1.40 12.20
C PHE A 62 -0.99 -0.84 13.63
N ASP A 63 -1.64 0.32 13.75
CA ASP A 63 -1.83 0.99 15.04
C ASP A 63 -3.20 0.73 15.68
N GLY A 64 -4.01 -0.12 15.08
CA GLY A 64 -5.34 -0.49 15.57
C GLY A 64 -6.45 0.45 15.15
N ARG A 65 -6.16 1.54 14.45
CA ARG A 65 -7.17 2.54 14.09
C ARG A 65 -7.96 2.14 12.84
N PRO A 66 -9.23 2.55 12.73
CA PRO A 66 -9.99 2.34 11.49
C PRO A 66 -9.33 3.07 10.33
N GLY A 67 -9.45 2.51 9.14
CA GLY A 67 -8.92 3.13 7.91
C GLY A 67 -8.54 2.10 6.88
N GLY A 68 -7.69 2.50 5.93
CA GLY A 68 -7.29 1.67 4.80
C GLY A 68 -6.58 0.39 5.22
N THR A 69 -5.68 0.46 6.21
CA THR A 69 -4.98 -0.72 6.71
C THR A 69 -5.94 -1.70 7.36
N ALA A 70 -6.87 -1.21 8.19
CA ALA A 70 -7.87 -2.07 8.81
C ALA A 70 -8.74 -2.78 7.77
N ARG A 71 -9.17 -2.07 6.73
CA ARG A 71 -9.95 -2.66 5.63
C ARG A 71 -9.18 -3.71 4.86
N THR A 72 -7.89 -3.44 4.62
CA THR A 72 -7.03 -4.40 3.93
C THR A 72 -6.84 -5.66 4.76
N LEU A 73 -6.69 -5.53 6.08
CA LEU A 73 -6.60 -6.67 6.99
C LEU A 73 -7.89 -7.49 6.98
N GLU A 74 -9.06 -6.84 6.99
CA GLU A 74 -10.34 -7.53 6.90
C GLU A 74 -10.46 -8.31 5.58
N TYR A 75 -10.09 -7.70 4.48
CA TYR A 75 -10.12 -8.35 3.17
C TYR A 75 -9.17 -9.55 3.14
N ALA A 76 -7.94 -9.40 3.66
CA ALA A 76 -6.98 -10.48 3.72
C ALA A 76 -7.48 -11.65 4.56
N ALA A 77 -8.16 -11.37 5.67
CA ALA A 77 -8.77 -12.42 6.51
C ALA A 77 -9.87 -13.16 5.75
N GLN A 78 -10.71 -12.44 4.99
CA GLN A 78 -11.73 -13.05 4.14
C GLN A 78 -11.13 -13.95 3.07
N ARG A 79 -9.97 -13.59 2.55
CA ARG A 79 -9.24 -14.38 1.55
C ARG A 79 -8.35 -15.44 2.17
N ARG A 80 -8.38 -15.59 3.49
CA ARG A 80 -7.65 -16.60 4.26
C ARG A 80 -6.13 -16.51 4.11
N LEU A 81 -5.60 -15.32 4.01
CA LEU A 81 -4.16 -15.10 4.05
C LEU A 81 -3.62 -15.31 5.46
N GLU A 82 -2.38 -15.76 5.56
CA GLU A 82 -1.63 -15.62 6.79
C GLU A 82 -1.32 -14.15 7.03
N ILE A 83 -1.67 -13.64 8.21
CA ILE A 83 -1.49 -12.22 8.53
C ILE A 83 -0.48 -12.11 9.67
N ILE A 84 0.57 -11.33 9.43
CA ILE A 84 1.56 -10.96 10.43
C ILE A 84 1.38 -9.48 10.71
N GLN A 85 0.88 -9.15 11.88
CA GLN A 85 0.71 -7.76 12.28
C GLN A 85 1.91 -7.31 13.10
N ILE A 86 2.46 -6.17 12.73
CA ILE A 86 3.50 -5.50 13.48
C ILE A 86 2.84 -4.31 14.18
N PRO A 87 2.62 -4.36 15.50
CA PRO A 87 2.00 -3.24 16.20
C PRO A 87 2.91 -2.03 16.15
N ILE A 88 2.32 -0.88 15.90
CA ILE A 88 3.04 0.39 15.91
C ILE A 88 2.30 1.36 16.80
N ASP A 89 3.08 2.15 17.57
CA ASP A 89 2.54 3.25 18.32
C ASP A 89 2.69 4.52 17.49
N ARG A 90 1.59 5.25 17.37
CA ARG A 90 1.63 6.53 16.69
C ARG A 90 2.30 7.54 17.59
N ALA A 91 3.48 8.02 17.20
CA ALA A 91 4.14 9.09 17.93
C ALA A 91 3.21 10.33 17.98
N PRO A 92 3.13 11.02 19.13
CA PRO A 92 2.37 12.26 19.20
C PRO A 92 2.88 13.26 18.17
N VAL A 93 1.97 13.87 17.43
CA VAL A 93 2.32 14.86 16.41
C VAL A 93 2.54 16.20 17.09
N GLY A 94 3.55 16.95 16.64
CA GLY A 94 3.77 18.31 17.10
C GLY A 94 4.60 18.46 18.38
N ILE A 95 5.31 17.44 18.74
CA ILE A 95 6.31 17.55 19.81
C ILE A 95 7.54 18.25 19.30
#